data_31af4e3e76f580188f354c869d68ddb7
#
_entry.id   31af4e3e76f580188f354c869d68ddb7
#
_cell.length_a   1.000
_cell.length_b   1.000
_cell.length_c   1.000
_cell.angle_alpha   90.00
_cell.angle_beta   90.00
_cell.angle_gamma   90.00
#
_symmetry.space_group_name_H-M   'P 1'
#
loop_
_entity.id
_entity.type
_entity.pdbx_description
1 polymer ?
#
loop_
_entity_poly.entity_id
_entity_poly.type
_entity_poly.pdbx_seq_one_letter_code
_entity_poly.pdbx_strand_id
1 'polypeptide(L)'
;MPLRLKFLSLTLAVSFLFISSSGWTQTDHSLEGEMVHIPSGHFIFGTNKKDETAEALSMGIPKPWYADESPRQKVFLKGFYIDTFEVTNERYKKYVDATEAVPPGNWKDNNFIAGKDKEPVTWVTWFDAANFCQWAEKKLPTEKQWERSAKGTDGNEYPWGNEFQPDIAYLSLERAVRTNLSQ
;
A
#
# COMPACT_ATOMS: atom_id res chain seq x y z
N MET A 1 6.37 -79.27 -48.36
CA MET A 1 6.05 -77.90 -48.79
C MET A 1 5.49 -77.17 -47.62
N PRO A 2 6.24 -76.35 -46.86
CA PRO A 2 5.64 -75.63 -45.71
C PRO A 2 5.20 -74.21 -46.12
N LEU A 3 4.00 -73.91 -45.71
CA LEU A 3 3.31 -72.59 -45.82
C LEU A 3 3.98 -71.57 -44.91
N ARG A 4 4.47 -70.48 -45.48
CA ARG A 4 5.03 -69.37 -44.72
C ARG A 4 3.86 -68.40 -44.28
N LEU A 5 3.59 -68.41 -43.00
CA LEU A 5 2.73 -67.42 -42.39
C LEU A 5 3.46 -66.08 -42.29
N LYS A 6 2.95 -65.00 -42.94
CA LYS A 6 3.43 -63.64 -42.78
C LYS A 6 2.75 -63.01 -41.55
N PHE A 7 3.55 -62.73 -40.51
CA PHE A 7 3.08 -61.92 -39.40
C PHE A 7 3.06 -60.45 -39.84
N LEU A 8 1.86 -59.89 -39.87
CA LEU A 8 1.64 -58.48 -40.07
C LEU A 8 1.82 -57.81 -38.70
N SER A 9 2.90 -57.08 -38.49
CA SER A 9 3.15 -56.31 -37.29
C SER A 9 2.29 -55.03 -37.35
N LEU A 10 1.25 -54.96 -36.53
CA LEU A 10 0.42 -53.78 -36.35
C LEU A 10 1.07 -52.94 -35.25
N THR A 11 1.88 -51.96 -35.66
CA THR A 11 2.41 -50.94 -34.72
C THR A 11 1.35 -49.95 -34.37
N LEU A 12 0.80 -50.08 -33.16
CA LEU A 12 -0.13 -49.11 -32.57
C LEU A 12 0.68 -47.88 -32.14
N ALA A 13 0.61 -46.82 -32.91
CA ALA A 13 1.16 -45.54 -32.54
C ALA A 13 0.26 -44.92 -31.47
N VAL A 14 0.65 -45.03 -30.23
CA VAL A 14 0.02 -44.27 -29.11
C VAL A 14 0.51 -42.83 -29.19
N SER A 15 -0.31 -41.97 -29.78
CA SER A 15 -0.10 -40.53 -29.74
C SER A 15 -0.35 -40.03 -28.32
N PHE A 16 0.68 -39.78 -27.55
CA PHE A 16 0.63 -39.03 -26.32
C PHE A 16 0.33 -37.57 -26.65
N LEU A 17 -0.92 -37.19 -26.51
CA LEU A 17 -1.30 -35.78 -26.41
C LEU A 17 -0.73 -35.24 -25.09
N PHE A 18 0.43 -34.60 -25.17
CA PHE A 18 0.90 -33.73 -24.08
C PHE A 18 -0.07 -32.54 -23.98
N ILE A 19 -1.06 -32.66 -23.10
CA ILE A 19 -1.77 -31.46 -22.60
C ILE A 19 -0.77 -30.75 -21.70
N SER A 20 -0.07 -29.77 -22.26
CA SER A 20 0.73 -28.84 -21.47
C SER A 20 -0.25 -27.89 -20.74
N SER A 21 -0.70 -28.33 -19.58
CA SER A 21 -1.38 -27.47 -18.61
C SER A 21 -0.32 -26.64 -17.85
N SER A 22 0.38 -25.76 -18.54
CA SER A 22 1.17 -24.73 -17.91
C SER A 22 0.44 -23.39 -18.03
N GLY A 23 -0.72 -23.34 -17.42
CA GLY A 23 -1.33 -22.08 -17.00
C GLY A 23 -0.68 -21.60 -15.73
N TRP A 24 0.63 -21.36 -15.74
CA TRP A 24 1.23 -20.45 -14.78
C TRP A 24 0.79 -19.07 -15.21
N THR A 25 -0.23 -18.55 -14.56
CA THR A 25 -0.51 -17.12 -14.60
C THR A 25 0.75 -16.45 -14.08
N GLN A 26 1.52 -15.86 -14.99
CA GLN A 26 2.62 -14.99 -14.66
C GLN A 26 1.97 -13.86 -13.85
N THR A 27 2.16 -13.89 -12.54
CA THR A 27 1.74 -12.79 -11.67
C THR A 27 2.43 -11.55 -12.21
N ASP A 28 1.65 -10.59 -12.64
CA ASP A 28 2.19 -9.32 -13.13
C ASP A 28 2.81 -8.60 -11.92
N HIS A 29 4.11 -8.79 -11.71
CA HIS A 29 4.89 -8.14 -10.67
C HIS A 29 4.82 -6.60 -10.73
N SER A 30 4.26 -6.02 -11.80
CA SER A 30 4.01 -4.59 -11.89
C SER A 30 2.94 -4.09 -10.91
N LEU A 31 2.17 -5.01 -10.31
CA LEU A 31 1.19 -4.72 -9.25
C LEU A 31 1.83 -4.71 -7.86
N GLU A 32 2.97 -5.38 -7.71
CA GLU A 32 3.72 -5.40 -6.46
C GLU A 32 4.52 -4.10 -6.37
N GLY A 33 4.08 -3.15 -5.53
CA GLY A 33 4.96 -2.07 -5.11
C GLY A 33 6.20 -2.65 -4.43
N GLU A 34 7.34 -2.03 -4.64
CA GLU A 34 8.55 -2.36 -3.90
C GLU A 34 8.26 -2.34 -2.40
N MET A 35 8.47 -3.47 -1.73
CA MET A 35 8.24 -3.60 -0.29
C MET A 35 9.57 -3.59 0.47
N VAL A 36 9.58 -2.93 1.60
CA VAL A 36 10.70 -2.91 2.54
C VAL A 36 10.36 -3.76 3.76
N HIS A 37 11.35 -4.54 4.22
CA HIS A 37 11.22 -5.33 5.44
C HIS A 37 11.49 -4.48 6.67
N ILE A 38 10.51 -4.38 7.57
CA ILE A 38 10.66 -3.79 8.89
C ILE A 38 10.93 -4.94 9.89
N PRO A 39 12.13 -4.99 10.50
CA PRO A 39 12.48 -6.10 11.38
C PRO A 39 11.67 -6.11 12.68
N SER A 40 11.49 -7.29 13.26
CA SER A 40 10.87 -7.44 14.58
C SER A 40 11.68 -6.74 15.65
N GLY A 41 10.99 -6.18 16.64
CA GLY A 41 11.65 -5.51 17.75
C GLY A 41 10.70 -4.67 18.59
N HIS A 42 11.26 -4.10 19.64
CA HIS A 42 10.55 -3.09 20.43
C HIS A 42 10.66 -1.73 19.77
N PHE A 43 9.61 -0.94 19.93
CA PHE A 43 9.60 0.46 19.51
C PHE A 43 8.73 1.28 20.45
N ILE A 44 8.83 2.57 20.37
CA ILE A 44 8.00 3.51 21.12
C ILE A 44 6.76 3.80 20.29
N PHE A 45 5.59 3.44 20.82
CA PHE A 45 4.28 3.64 20.24
C PHE A 45 3.51 4.71 21.01
N GLY A 46 2.83 5.60 20.31
CA GLY A 46 2.05 6.67 20.90
C GLY A 46 2.88 7.85 21.41
N THR A 47 2.20 8.76 22.08
CA THR A 47 2.79 9.99 22.60
C THR A 47 2.32 10.30 24.01
N ASN A 48 3.11 11.10 24.76
CA ASN A 48 2.68 11.76 26.00
C ASN A 48 2.51 13.28 25.79
N LYS A 49 2.48 13.74 24.53
CA LYS A 49 2.32 15.15 24.20
C LYS A 49 1.02 15.69 24.81
N LYS A 50 1.09 16.87 25.38
CA LYS A 50 -0.06 17.58 25.94
C LYS A 50 -0.18 18.95 25.27
N ASP A 51 -1.38 19.39 25.08
CA ASP A 51 -1.66 20.74 24.59
C ASP A 51 -1.60 21.74 25.76
N GLU A 52 -0.38 22.04 26.20
CA GLU A 52 -0.16 22.93 27.35
C GLU A 52 -0.58 24.38 27.07
N THR A 53 -0.61 24.77 25.81
CA THR A 53 -0.95 26.12 25.36
C THR A 53 -2.38 26.29 24.90
N ALA A 54 -3.16 25.20 24.94
CA ALA A 54 -4.53 25.15 24.39
C ALA A 54 -4.60 25.58 22.91
N GLU A 55 -3.57 25.26 22.13
CA GLU A 55 -3.47 25.62 20.72
C GLU A 55 -4.61 25.01 19.91
N ALA A 56 -4.95 23.74 20.16
CA ALA A 56 -6.07 23.08 19.51
C ALA A 56 -7.37 23.83 19.73
N LEU A 57 -7.64 24.25 20.98
CA LEU A 57 -8.83 25.01 21.32
C LEU A 57 -8.84 26.38 20.63
N SER A 58 -7.71 27.06 20.51
CA SER A 58 -7.59 28.33 19.80
C SER A 58 -7.91 28.21 18.30
N MET A 59 -7.70 27.02 17.72
CA MET A 59 -8.07 26.67 16.35
C MET A 59 -9.52 26.15 16.23
N GLY A 60 -10.30 26.16 17.32
CA GLY A 60 -11.67 25.64 17.34
C GLY A 60 -11.75 24.11 17.38
N ILE A 61 -10.66 23.41 17.68
CA ILE A 61 -10.58 21.95 17.80
C ILE A 61 -10.74 21.58 19.29
N PRO A 62 -11.77 20.82 19.68
CA PRO A 62 -12.06 20.55 21.11
C PRO A 62 -10.98 19.75 21.83
N LYS A 63 -10.17 18.96 21.10
CA LYS A 63 -8.99 18.27 21.61
C LYS A 63 -7.92 18.16 20.51
N PRO A 64 -6.63 18.12 20.86
CA PRO A 64 -5.58 17.89 19.87
C PRO A 64 -5.78 16.56 19.16
N TRP A 65 -5.46 16.50 17.86
CA TRP A 65 -5.57 15.25 17.05
C TRP A 65 -4.71 14.11 17.60
N TYR A 66 -3.60 14.40 18.28
CA TYR A 66 -2.71 13.41 18.88
C TYR A 66 -3.19 12.92 20.27
N ALA A 67 -4.30 13.42 20.81
CA ALA A 67 -4.76 13.02 22.15
C ALA A 67 -5.13 11.54 22.25
N ASP A 68 -5.56 10.94 21.13
CA ASP A 68 -5.92 9.52 21.07
C ASP A 68 -4.69 8.61 20.96
N GLU A 69 -3.51 9.14 20.68
CA GLU A 69 -2.25 8.40 20.60
C GLU A 69 -1.62 8.14 21.99
N SER A 70 -2.21 8.68 23.04
CA SER A 70 -1.73 8.52 24.42
C SER A 70 -2.23 7.22 25.05
N PRO A 71 -1.47 6.55 25.93
CA PRO A 71 -0.14 6.93 26.40
C PRO A 71 1.02 6.41 25.53
N ARG A 72 2.18 7.08 25.62
CA ARG A 72 3.43 6.57 25.06
C ARG A 72 3.86 5.31 25.76
N GLN A 73 4.11 4.25 25.00
CA GLN A 73 4.45 2.93 25.54
C GLN A 73 5.49 2.20 24.66
N LYS A 74 6.29 1.34 25.31
CA LYS A 74 7.21 0.47 24.58
C LYS A 74 6.51 -0.84 24.27
N VAL A 75 6.30 -1.13 22.96
CA VAL A 75 5.62 -2.34 22.49
C VAL A 75 6.54 -3.18 21.62
N PHE A 76 6.35 -4.49 21.62
CA PHE A 76 7.01 -5.40 20.70
C PHE A 76 6.15 -5.61 19.46
N LEU A 77 6.75 -5.49 18.27
CA LEU A 77 6.09 -5.78 17.01
C LEU A 77 6.86 -6.85 16.24
N LYS A 78 6.15 -7.83 15.70
CA LYS A 78 6.74 -8.82 14.77
C LYS A 78 7.17 -8.14 13.48
N GLY A 79 8.21 -8.68 12.84
CA GLY A 79 8.64 -8.19 11.54
C GLY A 79 7.53 -8.29 10.49
N PHE A 80 7.51 -7.34 9.57
CA PHE A 80 6.53 -7.26 8.49
C PHE A 80 7.14 -6.58 7.26
N TYR A 81 6.42 -6.65 6.16
CA TYR A 81 6.75 -5.89 4.94
C TYR A 81 5.73 -4.78 4.74
N ILE A 82 6.18 -3.64 4.24
CA ILE A 82 5.34 -2.50 3.89
C ILE A 82 5.80 -1.94 2.53
N ASP A 83 4.87 -1.44 1.72
CA ASP A 83 5.23 -0.77 0.47
C ASP A 83 6.11 0.45 0.77
N THR A 84 7.18 0.62 -0.01
CA THR A 84 8.11 1.75 0.11
C THR A 84 7.43 3.08 -0.20
N PHE A 85 6.45 3.04 -1.10
CA PHE A 85 5.69 4.20 -1.55
C PHE A 85 4.20 3.98 -1.35
N GLU A 86 3.45 5.06 -1.27
CA GLU A 86 2.00 5.04 -1.32
C GLU A 86 1.49 4.43 -2.63
N VAL A 87 0.27 3.92 -2.61
CA VAL A 87 -0.37 3.38 -3.83
C VAL A 87 -0.58 4.50 -4.84
N THR A 88 0.04 4.38 -6.00
CA THR A 88 -0.06 5.38 -7.07
C THR A 88 -1.37 5.28 -7.84
N ASN A 89 -1.73 6.37 -8.53
CA ASN A 89 -2.88 6.39 -9.44
C ASN A 89 -2.81 5.27 -10.49
N GLU A 90 -1.63 5.03 -11.07
CA GLU A 90 -1.43 3.96 -12.05
C GLU A 90 -1.71 2.57 -11.47
N ARG A 91 -1.23 2.28 -10.26
CA ARG A 91 -1.47 0.99 -9.59
C ARG A 91 -2.95 0.81 -9.23
N TYR A 92 -3.57 1.88 -8.72
CA TYR A 92 -4.99 1.85 -8.40
C TYR A 92 -5.87 1.71 -9.65
N LYS A 93 -5.47 2.30 -10.78
CA LYS A 93 -6.15 2.16 -12.06
C LYS A 93 -6.20 0.71 -12.53
N LYS A 94 -5.11 -0.03 -12.40
CA LYS A 94 -5.09 -1.47 -12.75
C LYS A 94 -6.11 -2.27 -11.95
N TYR A 95 -6.27 -1.93 -10.66
CA TYR A 95 -7.31 -2.54 -9.82
C TYR A 95 -8.73 -2.19 -10.32
N VAL A 96 -9.00 -0.92 -10.59
CA VAL A 96 -10.29 -0.47 -11.10
C VAL A 96 -10.64 -1.19 -12.42
N ASP A 97 -9.68 -1.26 -13.35
CA ASP A 97 -9.89 -1.90 -14.65
C ASP A 97 -10.09 -3.42 -14.55
N ALA A 98 -9.43 -4.07 -13.60
CA ALA A 98 -9.51 -5.52 -13.43
C ALA A 98 -10.77 -5.97 -12.67
N THR A 99 -11.36 -5.10 -11.84
CA THR A 99 -12.46 -5.48 -10.93
C THR A 99 -13.75 -4.72 -11.18
N GLU A 100 -13.73 -3.75 -12.08
CA GLU A 100 -14.85 -2.81 -12.33
C GLU A 100 -15.24 -2.03 -11.04
N ALA A 101 -14.29 -1.85 -10.12
CA ALA A 101 -14.50 -1.08 -8.90
C ALA A 101 -14.80 0.38 -9.23
N VAL A 102 -15.54 1.04 -8.34
CA VAL A 102 -15.84 2.47 -8.49
C VAL A 102 -14.53 3.27 -8.44
N PRO A 103 -14.24 4.08 -9.46
CA PRO A 103 -13.03 4.90 -9.46
C PRO A 103 -13.10 6.02 -8.41
N PRO A 104 -11.94 6.55 -7.97
CA PRO A 104 -11.89 7.70 -7.07
C PRO A 104 -12.69 8.89 -7.60
N GLY A 105 -13.37 9.61 -6.70
CA GLY A 105 -14.30 10.68 -7.08
C GLY A 105 -13.66 11.90 -7.76
N ASN A 106 -12.33 12.03 -7.69
CA ASN A 106 -11.56 13.07 -8.39
C ASN A 106 -11.08 12.64 -9.79
N TRP A 107 -11.37 11.40 -10.21
CA TRP A 107 -11.06 10.93 -11.56
C TRP A 107 -12.18 11.31 -12.53
N LYS A 108 -11.81 11.57 -13.77
CA LYS A 108 -12.76 11.90 -14.85
C LYS A 108 -12.77 10.77 -15.89
N ASP A 109 -13.96 10.34 -16.28
CA ASP A 109 -14.12 9.26 -17.27
C ASP A 109 -13.32 7.99 -16.90
N ASN A 110 -13.37 7.61 -15.62
CA ASN A 110 -12.62 6.50 -15.02
C ASN A 110 -11.10 6.62 -15.11
N ASN A 111 -10.56 7.83 -15.34
CA ASN A 111 -9.14 8.08 -15.45
C ASN A 111 -8.69 9.21 -14.52
N PHE A 112 -7.48 9.06 -14.00
CA PHE A 112 -6.78 10.14 -13.31
C PHE A 112 -6.26 11.18 -14.30
N ILE A 113 -5.89 12.36 -13.79
CA ILE A 113 -5.35 13.45 -14.60
C ILE A 113 -4.04 13.00 -15.29
N ALA A 114 -3.91 13.28 -16.58
CA ALA A 114 -2.72 12.93 -17.34
C ALA A 114 -1.44 13.49 -16.69
N GLY A 115 -0.40 12.66 -16.60
CA GLY A 115 0.86 13.00 -15.94
C GLY A 115 0.86 12.84 -14.41
N LYS A 116 -0.25 12.35 -13.80
CA LYS A 116 -0.39 12.05 -12.37
C LYS A 116 -0.34 10.56 -12.06
N ASP A 117 0.19 9.77 -12.95
CA ASP A 117 0.32 8.32 -12.86
C ASP A 117 1.05 7.86 -11.59
N LYS A 118 2.15 8.55 -11.25
CA LYS A 118 3.00 8.25 -10.10
C LYS A 118 2.65 8.98 -8.82
N GLU A 119 1.68 9.89 -8.87
CA GLU A 119 1.18 10.52 -7.64
C GLU A 119 0.32 9.54 -6.84
N PRO A 120 0.29 9.67 -5.50
CA PRO A 120 -0.58 8.86 -4.66
C PRO A 120 -2.05 8.98 -5.07
N VAL A 121 -2.77 7.86 -5.07
CA VAL A 121 -4.22 7.87 -5.25
C VAL A 121 -4.87 8.56 -4.05
N THR A 122 -5.83 9.44 -4.33
CA THR A 122 -6.61 10.17 -3.33
C THR A 122 -8.10 9.98 -3.56
N TRP A 123 -8.95 10.43 -2.62
CA TRP A 123 -10.41 10.31 -2.69
C TRP A 123 -10.89 8.85 -2.67
N VAL A 124 -10.17 8.00 -1.96
CA VAL A 124 -10.53 6.62 -1.65
C VAL A 124 -10.96 6.51 -0.19
N THR A 125 -12.01 5.75 0.07
CA THR A 125 -12.42 5.43 1.44
C THR A 125 -11.51 4.33 2.02
N TRP A 126 -11.62 4.11 3.33
CA TRP A 126 -10.94 2.99 3.97
C TRP A 126 -11.34 1.64 3.34
N PHE A 127 -12.61 1.47 2.98
CA PHE A 127 -13.10 0.24 2.34
C PHE A 127 -12.51 0.06 0.94
N ASP A 128 -12.39 1.12 0.17
CA ASP A 128 -11.78 1.09 -1.16
C ASP A 128 -10.31 0.69 -1.08
N ALA A 129 -9.59 1.27 -0.13
CA ALA A 129 -8.19 0.94 0.13
C ALA A 129 -8.03 -0.51 0.62
N ALA A 130 -8.92 -1.01 1.48
CA ALA A 130 -8.90 -2.39 1.95
C ALA A 130 -9.17 -3.38 0.81
N ASN A 131 -10.14 -3.09 -0.07
CA ASN A 131 -10.46 -3.90 -1.24
C ASN A 131 -9.29 -3.94 -2.24
N PHE A 132 -8.65 -2.78 -2.50
CA PHE A 132 -7.44 -2.72 -3.29
C PHE A 132 -6.34 -3.61 -2.70
N CYS A 133 -6.07 -3.48 -1.39
CA CYS A 133 -5.07 -4.31 -0.72
C CYS A 133 -5.38 -5.80 -0.84
N GLN A 134 -6.64 -6.19 -0.67
CA GLN A 134 -7.07 -7.59 -0.82
C GLN A 134 -6.85 -8.11 -2.24
N TRP A 135 -7.18 -7.31 -3.26
CA TRP A 135 -6.93 -7.65 -4.66
C TRP A 135 -5.44 -7.80 -4.95
N ALA A 136 -4.60 -6.94 -4.36
CA ALA A 136 -3.15 -6.99 -4.46
C ALA A 136 -2.50 -8.05 -3.54
N GLU A 137 -3.29 -8.96 -2.91
CA GLU A 137 -2.83 -9.95 -1.94
C GLU A 137 -2.11 -9.37 -0.72
N LYS A 138 -2.44 -8.14 -0.36
CA LYS A 138 -1.89 -7.37 0.76
C LYS A 138 -2.97 -7.03 1.79
N LYS A 139 -2.59 -6.29 2.80
CA LYS A 139 -3.50 -5.75 3.82
C LYS A 139 -3.09 -4.33 4.15
N LEU A 140 -4.04 -3.52 4.56
CA LEU A 140 -3.72 -2.23 5.17
C LEU A 140 -2.84 -2.45 6.41
N PRO A 141 -1.83 -1.62 6.62
CA PRO A 141 -1.03 -1.69 7.84
C PRO A 141 -1.92 -1.40 9.06
N THR A 142 -1.60 -2.05 10.16
CA THR A 142 -2.17 -1.65 11.45
C THR A 142 -1.55 -0.31 11.88
N GLU A 143 -2.21 0.40 12.79
CA GLU A 143 -1.69 1.63 13.37
C GLU A 143 -0.25 1.46 13.90
N LYS A 144 0.02 0.38 14.62
CA LYS A 144 1.37 0.06 15.14
C LYS A 144 2.39 -0.18 14.03
N GLN A 145 2.00 -0.84 12.95
CA GLN A 145 2.89 -1.06 11.81
C GLN A 145 3.20 0.25 11.10
N TRP A 146 2.17 1.08 10.88
CA TRP A 146 2.32 2.38 10.24
C TRP A 146 3.23 3.30 11.06
N GLU A 147 2.96 3.44 12.37
CA GLU A 147 3.74 4.31 13.25
C GLU A 147 5.20 3.82 13.37
N ARG A 148 5.41 2.49 13.50
CA ARG A 148 6.76 1.91 13.51
C ARG A 148 7.53 2.21 12.23
N SER A 149 6.86 2.16 11.08
CA SER A 149 7.48 2.48 9.78
C SER A 149 7.82 3.96 9.66
N ALA A 150 6.95 4.84 10.17
CA ALA A 150 7.13 6.28 10.10
C ALA A 150 8.16 6.81 11.11
N LYS A 151 8.13 6.32 12.37
CA LYS A 151 8.89 6.90 13.49
C LYS A 151 10.12 6.08 13.91
N GLY A 152 10.37 4.94 13.29
CA GLY A 152 11.50 4.08 13.67
C GLY A 152 11.31 3.40 15.02
N THR A 153 12.43 3.11 15.71
CA THR A 153 12.44 2.46 17.04
C THR A 153 12.26 3.42 18.19
N ASP A 154 12.75 4.63 18.05
CA ASP A 154 12.99 5.58 19.15
C ASP A 154 11.79 6.47 19.41
N GLY A 155 10.75 6.39 18.55
CA GLY A 155 9.54 7.18 18.65
C GLY A 155 9.80 8.66 18.35
N ASN A 156 10.49 8.91 17.25
CA ASN A 156 10.66 10.24 16.71
C ASN A 156 9.29 10.87 16.40
N GLU A 157 9.22 12.19 16.39
CA GLU A 157 7.99 12.90 16.02
C GLU A 157 7.73 12.81 14.52
N TYR A 158 8.79 12.80 13.71
CA TYR A 158 8.75 12.68 12.24
C TYR A 158 9.68 11.57 11.75
N PRO A 159 9.52 11.09 10.52
CA PRO A 159 10.43 10.09 9.93
C PRO A 159 11.90 10.55 9.89
N TRP A 160 12.15 11.84 9.81
CA TRP A 160 13.48 12.46 9.77
C TRP A 160 14.02 12.92 11.13
N GLY A 161 13.28 12.72 12.22
CA GLY A 161 13.71 13.12 13.59
C GLY A 161 12.64 13.90 14.35
N ASN A 162 13.07 14.77 15.27
CA ASN A 162 12.16 15.49 16.16
C ASN A 162 11.98 16.97 15.80
N GLU A 163 12.71 17.47 14.81
CA GLU A 163 12.59 18.85 14.36
C GLU A 163 11.67 18.95 13.14
N PHE A 164 10.73 19.88 13.18
CA PHE A 164 9.86 20.14 12.06
C PHE A 164 10.63 20.72 10.88
N GLN A 165 10.48 20.10 9.69
CA GLN A 165 11.12 20.55 8.45
C GLN A 165 10.03 20.69 7.36
N PRO A 166 9.66 21.93 7.02
CA PRO A 166 8.48 22.18 6.17
C PRO A 166 8.61 21.67 4.74
N ASP A 167 9.82 21.52 4.24
CA ASP A 167 10.06 21.19 2.83
C ASP A 167 10.21 19.68 2.55
N ILE A 168 10.20 18.84 3.60
CA ILE A 168 10.41 17.39 3.43
C ILE A 168 9.12 16.64 3.16
N ALA A 169 7.98 17.07 3.74
CA ALA A 169 6.69 16.42 3.56
C ALA A 169 5.63 17.39 3.07
N TYR A 170 4.72 16.88 2.24
CA TYR A 170 3.59 17.66 1.75
C TYR A 170 2.50 17.72 2.84
N LEU A 171 2.50 18.80 3.62
CA LEU A 171 1.51 19.01 4.68
C LEU A 171 0.43 19.97 4.19
N SER A 172 -0.83 19.56 4.31
CA SER A 172 -1.99 20.35 3.84
C SER A 172 -2.10 21.73 4.52
N LEU A 173 -1.66 21.85 5.77
CA LEU A 173 -1.63 23.11 6.52
C LEU A 173 -0.71 24.17 5.91
N GLU A 174 0.44 23.77 5.36
CA GLU A 174 1.35 24.73 4.71
C GLU A 174 0.79 25.31 3.42
N ARG A 175 -0.01 24.54 2.69
CA ARG A 175 -0.68 25.06 1.49
C ARG A 175 -1.62 26.20 1.83
N ALA A 176 -2.37 26.09 2.93
CA ALA A 176 -3.27 27.14 3.40
C ALA A 176 -2.52 28.41 3.83
N VAL A 177 -1.38 28.26 4.52
CA VAL A 177 -0.54 29.38 4.96
C VAL A 177 0.14 30.07 3.79
N ARG A 178 0.74 29.33 2.85
CA ARG A 178 1.39 29.91 1.66
C ARG A 178 0.39 30.64 0.75
N THR A 179 -0.84 30.15 0.61
CA THR A 179 -1.87 30.81 -0.20
C THR A 179 -2.31 32.14 0.42
N ASN A 180 -2.26 32.28 1.73
CA ASN A 180 -2.63 33.51 2.43
C ASN A 180 -1.48 34.54 2.52
N LEU A 181 -0.22 34.14 2.31
CA LEU A 181 0.93 35.03 2.30
C LEU A 181 1.29 35.57 0.90
N SER A 182 0.62 35.09 -0.15
CA SER A 182 0.83 35.50 -1.54
C SER A 182 -0.24 36.47 -2.06
N GLN A 183 -1.11 36.98 -1.19
CA GLN A 183 -2.03 38.08 -1.43
C GLN A 183 -1.57 39.34 -0.67
#